data_f49647d130a9d9eae44520034ba417a1
#
_entry.id   f49647d130a9d9eae44520034ba417a1
#
_cell.length_a   1.000
_cell.length_b   1.000
_cell.length_c   1.000
_cell.angle_alpha   90.00
_cell.angle_beta   90.00
_cell.angle_gamma   90.00
#
_symmetry.space_group_name_H-M   'P 1'
#
loop_
_entity.id
_entity.type
_entity.pdbx_description
1 polymer ?
#
loop_
_entity_poly.entity_id
_entity_poly.type
_entity_poly.pdbx_seq_one_letter_code
_entity_poly.pdbx_strand_id
1 'polypeptide(L)'
;ANPPGGDPDPGCQTDCNYQCGPDPTDAYLEAASGPYTVSTIRVSSLVPGFGGGTIHYPTNACGGKMAGIVVIPGYLSFESSIEWWGPRLASHGFVVMTIDTNTIYDQPSQRRDQIEAALQYLVNQSNSPSSPISGMVDSSRLAAVGWSMGGGGTLQLAADGGIKAAIALAPWNSSINDFNRIQVPTLIFACQLDAIAPVALHASPFYNRIPNTTPKAFFEMTGGDHWCANGGNIYSALLGKYGVSWMKLHLDQDTRYAPFLCGPNHAAQPLISEYRGNCPY
;
A
#
# COMPACT_ATOMS: atom_id res chain seq x y z
N ALA A 1 30.13 3.83 10.56
CA ALA A 1 28.88 3.76 11.33
C ALA A 1 27.92 2.89 10.53
N ASN A 2 27.53 1.73 11.08
CA ASN A 2 26.49 0.90 10.44
C ASN A 2 25.21 1.73 10.37
N PRO A 3 24.43 1.64 9.27
CA PRO A 3 23.13 2.25 9.24
C PRO A 3 22.29 1.68 10.38
N PRO A 4 21.47 2.50 11.04
CA PRO A 4 20.55 2.01 12.05
C PRO A 4 19.52 1.10 11.36
N GLY A 5 19.35 -0.11 11.87
CA GLY A 5 18.44 -1.11 11.30
C GLY A 5 19.22 -2.18 10.53
N GLY A 6 19.82 -3.10 11.25
CA GLY A 6 20.32 -4.34 10.69
C GLY A 6 19.19 -5.34 10.46
N ASP A 7 19.50 -6.44 9.79
CA ASP A 7 18.64 -7.62 9.77
C ASP A 7 18.12 -7.93 11.16
N PRO A 8 16.86 -8.37 11.28
CA PRO A 8 16.39 -8.90 12.55
C PRO A 8 17.39 -9.95 13.03
N ASP A 9 17.73 -9.89 14.30
CA ASP A 9 18.62 -10.86 14.94
C ASP A 9 18.23 -12.27 14.50
N PRO A 10 19.16 -13.06 13.91
CA PRO A 10 18.87 -14.44 13.51
C PRO A 10 18.32 -15.32 14.64
N GLY A 11 18.45 -14.89 15.90
CA GLY A 11 17.88 -15.51 17.07
C GLY A 11 16.45 -15.04 17.41
N CYS A 12 15.92 -14.01 16.76
CA CYS A 12 14.58 -13.50 17.01
C CYS A 12 13.55 -14.44 16.39
N GLN A 13 12.78 -15.14 17.21
CA GLN A 13 11.75 -16.07 16.77
C GLN A 13 10.32 -15.54 16.94
N THR A 14 10.16 -14.49 17.74
CA THR A 14 8.88 -13.78 17.99
C THR A 14 9.20 -12.32 18.24
N ASP A 15 8.34 -11.40 17.84
CA ASP A 15 8.45 -9.96 18.08
C ASP A 15 9.63 -9.23 17.40
N CYS A 16 10.18 -9.81 16.32
CA CYS A 16 11.17 -9.12 15.49
C CYS A 16 10.53 -7.94 14.77
N ASN A 17 10.94 -6.72 15.08
CA ASN A 17 10.61 -5.57 14.27
C ASN A 17 11.68 -5.38 13.19
N TYR A 18 11.26 -5.04 11.99
CA TYR A 18 12.12 -4.80 10.84
C TYR A 18 12.47 -3.31 10.72
N GLN A 19 12.84 -2.68 11.84
CA GLN A 19 13.16 -1.27 11.88
C GLN A 19 14.33 -0.94 10.96
N CYS A 20 14.12 0.02 10.08
CA CYS A 20 15.09 0.49 9.12
C CYS A 20 14.91 1.97 8.87
N GLY A 21 16.01 2.70 8.79
CA GLY A 21 15.99 4.14 8.57
C GLY A 21 15.90 4.97 9.85
N PRO A 22 15.90 6.31 9.69
CA PRO A 22 15.88 7.24 10.81
C PRO A 22 14.53 7.21 11.52
N ASP A 23 14.48 7.78 12.74
CA ASP A 23 13.23 8.01 13.44
C ASP A 23 12.32 8.91 12.61
N PRO A 24 11.04 8.52 12.39
CA PRO A 24 10.13 9.30 11.58
C PRO A 24 9.72 10.60 12.28
N THR A 25 9.55 11.65 11.48
CA THR A 25 8.95 12.93 11.86
C THR A 25 7.87 13.30 10.84
N ASP A 26 7.02 14.27 11.14
CA ASP A 26 6.05 14.77 10.16
C ASP A 26 6.75 15.24 8.89
N ALA A 27 7.79 16.06 9.00
CA ALA A 27 8.55 16.57 7.85
C ALA A 27 9.20 15.44 7.03
N TYR A 28 9.72 14.41 7.69
CA TYR A 28 10.29 13.23 7.03
C TYR A 28 9.24 12.45 6.25
N LEU A 29 8.05 12.28 6.83
CA LEU A 29 6.97 11.51 6.21
C LEU A 29 6.23 12.29 5.13
N GLU A 30 6.16 13.60 5.23
CA GLU A 30 5.53 14.49 4.25
C GLU A 30 6.48 14.85 3.08
N ALA A 31 7.77 14.57 3.18
CA ALA A 31 8.73 14.77 2.11
C ALA A 31 8.37 13.93 0.86
N ALA A 32 8.75 14.42 -0.31
CA ALA A 32 8.42 13.78 -1.59
C ALA A 32 9.01 12.36 -1.73
N SER A 33 10.12 12.07 -1.05
CA SER A 33 10.76 10.76 -1.04
C SER A 33 11.35 10.45 0.33
N GLY A 34 11.48 9.15 0.63
CA GLY A 34 12.20 8.65 1.80
C GLY A 34 13.73 8.68 1.64
N PRO A 35 14.46 8.04 2.57
CA PRO A 35 15.91 8.15 2.63
C PRO A 35 16.65 7.31 1.58
N TYR A 36 15.96 6.38 0.89
CA TYR A 36 16.63 5.42 0.01
C TYR A 36 16.51 5.81 -1.46
N THR A 37 17.61 5.60 -2.21
CA THR A 37 17.63 5.73 -3.65
C THR A 37 16.85 4.58 -4.29
N VAL A 38 16.00 4.90 -5.26
CA VAL A 38 15.13 3.92 -5.93
C VAL A 38 15.63 3.65 -7.34
N SER A 39 15.76 2.38 -7.68
CA SER A 39 15.96 1.89 -9.06
C SER A 39 14.72 1.19 -9.57
N THR A 40 14.63 1.02 -10.89
CA THR A 40 13.45 0.44 -11.53
C THR A 40 13.82 -0.69 -12.50
N ILE A 41 12.87 -1.62 -12.66
CA ILE A 41 12.92 -2.70 -13.64
C ILE A 41 11.57 -2.75 -14.36
N ARG A 42 11.58 -2.69 -15.70
CA ARG A 42 10.35 -2.93 -16.48
C ARG A 42 9.99 -4.40 -16.48
N VAL A 43 8.72 -4.68 -16.29
CA VAL A 43 8.13 -6.03 -16.39
C VAL A 43 7.29 -6.08 -17.65
N SER A 44 7.59 -7.07 -18.50
CA SER A 44 6.91 -7.25 -19.78
C SER A 44 5.43 -7.58 -19.59
N SER A 45 4.58 -7.05 -20.47
CA SER A 45 3.17 -7.45 -20.57
C SER A 45 2.95 -8.89 -21.05
N LEU A 46 4.01 -9.57 -21.47
CA LEU A 46 3.98 -11.00 -21.83
C LEU A 46 4.08 -11.90 -20.59
N VAL A 47 4.40 -11.37 -19.42
CA VAL A 47 4.34 -12.11 -18.16
C VAL A 47 2.88 -12.46 -17.88
N PRO A 48 2.55 -13.77 -17.70
CA PRO A 48 1.16 -14.17 -17.53
C PRO A 48 0.60 -13.71 -16.18
N GLY A 49 -0.70 -13.42 -16.15
CA GLY A 49 -1.46 -13.17 -14.93
C GLY A 49 -1.74 -11.68 -14.64
N PHE A 50 -1.04 -10.75 -15.30
CA PHE A 50 -1.27 -9.29 -15.22
C PHE A 50 -0.68 -8.59 -16.46
N GLY A 51 -0.86 -7.30 -16.61
CA GLY A 51 -0.51 -6.57 -17.83
C GLY A 51 0.93 -6.04 -17.89
N GLY A 52 1.86 -6.57 -17.09
CA GLY A 52 3.20 -6.01 -16.95
C GLY A 52 3.24 -4.86 -15.97
N GLY A 53 4.33 -4.08 -15.97
CA GLY A 53 4.48 -2.95 -15.05
C GLY A 53 5.92 -2.58 -14.76
N THR A 54 6.16 -2.01 -13.57
CA THR A 54 7.47 -1.55 -13.13
C THR A 54 7.73 -1.99 -11.69
N ILE A 55 8.88 -2.60 -11.43
CA ILE A 55 9.37 -2.86 -10.08
C ILE A 55 10.23 -1.66 -9.67
N HIS A 56 9.91 -1.07 -8.51
CA HIS A 56 10.67 -0.01 -7.84
C HIS A 56 11.32 -0.61 -6.60
N TYR A 57 12.63 -0.47 -6.45
CA TYR A 57 13.32 -1.07 -5.33
C TYR A 57 14.46 -0.16 -4.81
N PRO A 58 14.70 -0.15 -3.49
CA PRO A 58 15.78 0.65 -2.92
C PRO A 58 17.14 -0.03 -3.16
N THR A 59 18.15 0.78 -3.48
CA THR A 59 19.51 0.30 -3.76
C THR A 59 20.46 0.41 -2.57
N ASN A 60 20.12 1.19 -1.57
CA ASN A 60 20.94 1.49 -0.41
C ASN A 60 20.17 1.42 0.92
N ALA A 61 19.14 0.57 0.96
CA ALA A 61 18.38 0.33 2.19
C ALA A 61 19.18 -0.50 3.19
N CYS A 62 18.63 -0.66 4.39
CA CYS A 62 19.16 -1.58 5.39
C CYS A 62 19.29 -2.99 4.79
N GLY A 63 20.28 -3.76 5.25
CA GLY A 63 20.44 -5.15 4.84
C GLY A 63 19.19 -6.00 5.13
N GLY A 64 19.10 -7.16 4.49
CA GLY A 64 18.00 -8.09 4.69
C GLY A 64 16.85 -7.96 3.70
N LYS A 65 15.86 -8.84 3.88
CA LYS A 65 14.68 -8.86 3.01
C LYS A 65 13.68 -7.78 3.40
N MET A 66 13.09 -7.16 2.41
CA MET A 66 12.06 -6.12 2.54
C MET A 66 10.68 -6.69 2.22
N ALA A 67 9.64 -6.04 2.72
CA ALA A 67 8.28 -6.36 2.35
C ALA A 67 8.02 -6.04 0.85
N GLY A 68 7.17 -6.85 0.21
CA GLY A 68 6.76 -6.68 -1.18
C GLY A 68 5.37 -6.07 -1.28
N ILE A 69 5.19 -5.09 -2.17
CA ILE A 69 3.92 -4.39 -2.35
C ILE A 69 3.56 -4.36 -3.85
N VAL A 70 2.32 -4.66 -4.18
CA VAL A 70 1.77 -4.46 -5.54
C VAL A 70 0.79 -3.29 -5.51
N VAL A 71 0.88 -2.42 -6.51
CA VAL A 71 -0.03 -1.28 -6.71
C VAL A 71 -0.77 -1.45 -8.03
N ILE A 72 -2.11 -1.41 -8.00
CA ILE A 72 -2.96 -1.72 -9.15
C ILE A 72 -3.91 -0.56 -9.49
N PRO A 73 -4.11 -0.23 -10.80
CA PRO A 73 -4.99 0.84 -11.23
C PRO A 73 -6.47 0.44 -11.21
N GLY A 74 -7.33 1.43 -11.52
CA GLY A 74 -8.77 1.28 -11.68
C GLY A 74 -9.21 0.96 -13.11
N TYR A 75 -10.56 0.92 -13.29
CA TYR A 75 -11.22 0.71 -14.57
C TYR A 75 -10.86 1.81 -15.58
N LEU A 76 -10.62 1.43 -16.84
CA LEU A 76 -10.18 2.31 -17.93
C LEU A 76 -8.86 3.04 -17.68
N SER A 77 -8.01 2.50 -16.80
CA SER A 77 -6.77 3.17 -16.39
C SER A 77 -5.56 2.26 -16.53
N PHE A 78 -4.40 2.90 -16.67
CA PHE A 78 -3.10 2.25 -16.81
C PHE A 78 -2.25 2.45 -15.55
N GLU A 79 -1.11 1.75 -15.49
CA GLU A 79 -0.08 1.88 -14.45
C GLU A 79 0.23 3.35 -14.12
N SER A 80 0.30 4.21 -15.14
CA SER A 80 0.61 5.64 -14.98
C SER A 80 -0.32 6.39 -14.02
N SER A 81 -1.55 5.90 -13.83
CA SER A 81 -2.52 6.51 -12.90
C SER A 81 -2.16 6.33 -11.42
N ILE A 82 -1.34 5.32 -11.10
CA ILE A 82 -0.96 4.98 -9.71
C ILE A 82 0.56 4.85 -9.52
N GLU A 83 1.34 5.11 -10.54
CA GLU A 83 2.80 4.95 -10.54
C GLU A 83 3.48 5.77 -9.43
N TRP A 84 2.89 6.89 -9.02
CA TRP A 84 3.39 7.74 -7.93
C TRP A 84 3.66 6.96 -6.65
N TRP A 85 2.84 5.94 -6.34
CA TRP A 85 3.01 5.12 -5.15
C TRP A 85 4.26 4.23 -5.19
N GLY A 86 4.74 3.87 -6.38
CA GLY A 86 5.92 3.03 -6.56
C GLY A 86 7.16 3.59 -5.87
N PRO A 87 7.74 4.69 -6.39
CA PRO A 87 8.94 5.29 -5.78
C PRO A 87 8.66 5.86 -4.39
N ARG A 88 7.43 6.30 -4.12
CA ARG A 88 7.06 6.85 -2.81
C ARG A 88 7.22 5.83 -1.70
N LEU A 89 6.72 4.61 -1.89
CA LEU A 89 6.87 3.52 -0.93
C LEU A 89 8.28 2.92 -0.98
N ALA A 90 8.83 2.70 -2.16
CA ALA A 90 10.15 2.09 -2.31
C ALA A 90 11.27 2.92 -1.64
N SER A 91 11.18 4.24 -1.70
CA SER A 91 12.15 5.12 -1.03
C SER A 91 12.16 5.01 0.50
N HIS A 92 11.18 4.33 1.08
CA HIS A 92 11.09 4.02 2.50
C HIS A 92 11.47 2.57 2.85
N GLY A 93 11.95 1.78 1.89
CA GLY A 93 12.48 0.43 2.15
C GLY A 93 11.52 -0.70 1.82
N PHE A 94 10.72 -0.57 0.77
CA PHE A 94 9.86 -1.62 0.23
C PHE A 94 10.26 -1.97 -1.21
N VAL A 95 10.04 -3.21 -1.62
CA VAL A 95 10.06 -3.59 -3.05
C VAL A 95 8.64 -3.46 -3.57
N VAL A 96 8.42 -2.55 -4.50
CA VAL A 96 7.08 -2.16 -4.95
C VAL A 96 6.93 -2.42 -6.44
N MET A 97 5.87 -3.10 -6.85
CA MET A 97 5.55 -3.25 -8.27
C MET A 97 4.24 -2.56 -8.58
N THR A 98 4.30 -1.54 -9.41
CA THR A 98 3.14 -0.91 -10.04
C THR A 98 2.80 -1.67 -11.31
N ILE A 99 1.54 -2.01 -11.56
CA ILE A 99 1.15 -2.89 -12.65
C ILE A 99 0.10 -2.27 -13.58
N ASP A 100 0.12 -2.71 -14.83
CA ASP A 100 -1.03 -2.67 -15.72
C ASP A 100 -1.88 -3.93 -15.53
N THR A 101 -3.15 -3.85 -15.89
CA THR A 101 -4.06 -5.01 -15.92
C THR A 101 -4.07 -5.68 -17.28
N ASN A 102 -4.53 -6.93 -17.34
CA ASN A 102 -4.66 -7.68 -18.60
C ASN A 102 -5.53 -6.94 -19.60
N THR A 103 -6.62 -6.34 -19.13
CA THR A 103 -7.41 -5.37 -19.87
C THR A 103 -7.82 -4.20 -18.97
N ILE A 104 -8.01 -3.03 -19.55
CA ILE A 104 -8.50 -1.85 -18.81
C ILE A 104 -9.96 -2.02 -18.33
N TYR A 105 -10.67 -3.03 -18.81
CA TYR A 105 -12.08 -3.33 -18.48
C TYR A 105 -12.22 -4.32 -17.32
N ASP A 106 -11.12 -4.85 -16.80
CA ASP A 106 -11.14 -5.87 -15.75
C ASP A 106 -11.86 -5.37 -14.50
N GLN A 107 -12.72 -6.24 -13.96
CA GLN A 107 -13.54 -5.97 -12.79
C GLN A 107 -12.76 -6.22 -11.47
N PRO A 108 -13.27 -5.84 -10.30
CA PRO A 108 -12.55 -6.01 -9.02
C PRO A 108 -12.02 -7.42 -8.78
N SER A 109 -12.79 -8.47 -9.06
CA SER A 109 -12.35 -9.86 -8.86
C SER A 109 -11.18 -10.26 -9.75
N GLN A 110 -11.19 -9.81 -11.01
CA GLN A 110 -10.09 -10.03 -11.94
C GLN A 110 -8.83 -9.26 -11.50
N ARG A 111 -9.01 -8.04 -10.95
CA ARG A 111 -7.90 -7.25 -10.39
C ARG A 111 -7.33 -7.90 -9.13
N ARG A 112 -8.19 -8.48 -8.28
CA ARG A 112 -7.76 -9.30 -7.14
C ARG A 112 -6.81 -10.42 -7.58
N ASP A 113 -7.17 -11.18 -8.62
CA ASP A 113 -6.35 -12.27 -9.15
C ASP A 113 -5.02 -11.76 -9.73
N GLN A 114 -5.03 -10.59 -10.37
CA GLN A 114 -3.84 -9.97 -10.93
C GLN A 114 -2.89 -9.43 -9.86
N ILE A 115 -3.40 -8.90 -8.75
CA ILE A 115 -2.57 -8.55 -7.58
C ILE A 115 -1.85 -9.79 -7.06
N GLU A 116 -2.57 -10.90 -6.88
CA GLU A 116 -2.00 -12.14 -6.39
C GLU A 116 -0.91 -12.68 -7.32
N ALA A 117 -1.17 -12.69 -8.65
CA ALA A 117 -0.19 -13.09 -9.64
C ALA A 117 1.06 -12.20 -9.64
N ALA A 118 0.89 -10.89 -9.49
CA ALA A 118 1.99 -9.94 -9.43
C ALA A 118 2.82 -10.07 -8.14
N LEU A 119 2.19 -10.32 -7.00
CA LEU A 119 2.90 -10.64 -5.75
C LEU A 119 3.72 -11.93 -5.89
N GLN A 120 3.15 -12.96 -6.49
CA GLN A 120 3.88 -14.20 -6.76
C GLN A 120 5.07 -13.95 -7.71
N TYR A 121 4.90 -13.09 -8.71
CA TYR A 121 5.99 -12.72 -9.62
C TYR A 121 7.14 -12.03 -8.85
N LEU A 122 6.83 -11.08 -7.96
CA LEU A 122 7.85 -10.44 -7.11
C LEU A 122 8.64 -11.46 -6.28
N VAL A 123 7.95 -12.40 -5.66
CA VAL A 123 8.58 -13.47 -4.87
C VAL A 123 9.47 -14.35 -5.75
N ASN A 124 8.99 -14.72 -6.94
CA ASN A 124 9.76 -15.53 -7.89
C ASN A 124 11.02 -14.79 -8.37
N GLN A 125 10.93 -13.49 -8.63
CA GLN A 125 12.08 -12.67 -9.00
C GLN A 125 13.09 -12.59 -7.84
N SER A 126 12.62 -12.43 -6.62
CA SER A 126 13.50 -12.45 -5.43
C SER A 126 14.20 -13.80 -5.23
N ASN A 127 13.56 -14.89 -5.62
CA ASN A 127 14.15 -16.23 -5.54
C ASN A 127 15.08 -16.57 -6.72
N SER A 128 15.12 -15.73 -7.75
CA SER A 128 15.96 -15.93 -8.93
C SER A 128 17.33 -15.29 -8.74
N PRO A 129 18.44 -16.07 -8.79
CA PRO A 129 19.80 -15.51 -8.60
C PRO A 129 20.21 -14.49 -9.66
N SER A 130 19.58 -14.52 -10.85
CA SER A 130 19.86 -13.60 -11.96
C SER A 130 19.05 -12.32 -11.94
N SER A 131 18.08 -12.22 -11.03
CA SER A 131 17.23 -11.02 -10.91
C SER A 131 17.96 -9.89 -10.18
N PRO A 132 17.78 -8.62 -10.62
CA PRO A 132 18.29 -7.47 -9.87
C PRO A 132 17.75 -7.34 -8.43
N ILE A 133 16.59 -7.96 -8.15
CA ILE A 133 16.01 -7.99 -6.79
C ILE A 133 16.21 -9.33 -6.08
N SER A 134 17.20 -10.12 -6.53
CA SER A 134 17.53 -11.41 -5.90
C SER A 134 17.74 -11.28 -4.40
N GLY A 135 17.01 -12.06 -3.60
CA GLY A 135 17.09 -12.08 -2.15
C GLY A 135 16.43 -10.89 -1.45
N MET A 136 15.79 -9.96 -2.16
CA MET A 136 15.30 -8.70 -1.57
C MET A 136 13.89 -8.78 -0.98
N VAL A 137 13.04 -9.72 -1.40
CA VAL A 137 11.62 -9.78 -0.98
C VAL A 137 11.41 -10.85 0.09
N ASP A 138 10.78 -10.45 1.19
CA ASP A 138 10.25 -11.37 2.19
C ASP A 138 8.84 -11.83 1.79
N SER A 139 8.70 -13.09 1.41
CA SER A 139 7.43 -13.67 0.99
C SER A 139 6.37 -13.76 2.09
N SER A 140 6.76 -13.59 3.35
CA SER A 140 5.82 -13.56 4.49
C SER A 140 5.24 -12.16 4.75
N ARG A 141 5.78 -11.12 4.11
CA ARG A 141 5.39 -9.71 4.30
C ARG A 141 4.99 -9.08 2.98
N LEU A 142 3.81 -9.43 2.49
CA LEU A 142 3.25 -8.94 1.23
C LEU A 142 2.03 -8.06 1.47
N ALA A 143 1.87 -7.02 0.66
CA ALA A 143 0.75 -6.08 0.73
C ALA A 143 0.28 -5.64 -0.64
N ALA A 144 -0.89 -5.01 -0.67
CA ALA A 144 -1.47 -4.45 -1.87
C ALA A 144 -1.99 -3.02 -1.64
N VAL A 145 -1.88 -2.22 -2.68
CA VAL A 145 -2.47 -0.87 -2.79
C VAL A 145 -3.28 -0.85 -4.09
N GLY A 146 -4.52 -0.42 -4.04
CA GLY A 146 -5.35 -0.40 -5.24
C GLY A 146 -6.25 0.81 -5.33
N TRP A 147 -6.41 1.35 -6.55
CA TRP A 147 -7.27 2.48 -6.83
C TRP A 147 -8.57 2.05 -7.49
N SER A 148 -9.71 2.63 -7.04
CA SER A 148 -11.04 2.42 -7.63
C SER A 148 -11.42 0.93 -7.64
N MET A 149 -11.67 0.31 -8.80
CA MET A 149 -11.87 -1.13 -8.92
C MET A 149 -10.64 -1.93 -8.48
N GLY A 150 -9.43 -1.37 -8.62
CA GLY A 150 -8.21 -1.95 -8.04
C GLY A 150 -8.26 -1.96 -6.51
N GLY A 151 -8.82 -0.92 -5.90
CA GLY A 151 -9.11 -0.88 -4.45
C GLY A 151 -10.13 -1.93 -4.03
N GLY A 152 -11.19 -2.12 -4.84
CA GLY A 152 -12.14 -3.20 -4.64
C GLY A 152 -11.48 -4.58 -4.67
N GLY A 153 -10.59 -4.82 -5.64
CA GLY A 153 -9.80 -6.06 -5.74
C GLY A 153 -8.83 -6.24 -4.57
N THR A 154 -8.20 -5.16 -4.11
CA THR A 154 -7.34 -5.15 -2.92
C THR A 154 -8.11 -5.58 -1.66
N LEU A 155 -9.32 -5.05 -1.45
CA LEU A 155 -10.17 -5.43 -0.32
C LEU A 155 -10.66 -6.89 -0.42
N GLN A 156 -10.93 -7.40 -1.62
CA GLN A 156 -11.25 -8.81 -1.82
C GLN A 156 -10.05 -9.71 -1.45
N LEU A 157 -8.84 -9.35 -1.88
CA LEU A 157 -7.63 -10.12 -1.51
C LEU A 157 -7.36 -10.07 0.00
N ALA A 158 -7.62 -8.93 0.64
CA ALA A 158 -7.55 -8.79 2.10
C ALA A 158 -8.56 -9.72 2.80
N ALA A 159 -9.78 -9.85 2.27
CA ALA A 159 -10.81 -10.74 2.78
C ALA A 159 -10.43 -12.23 2.66
N ASP A 160 -9.66 -12.57 1.63
CA ASP A 160 -9.12 -13.92 1.43
C ASP A 160 -7.88 -14.21 2.30
N GLY A 161 -7.28 -13.20 2.92
CA GLY A 161 -6.10 -13.33 3.80
C GLY A 161 -4.78 -13.53 3.05
N GLY A 162 -4.74 -13.23 1.74
CA GLY A 162 -3.56 -13.43 0.89
C GLY A 162 -2.42 -12.39 1.08
N ILE A 163 -2.65 -11.37 1.91
CA ILE A 163 -1.71 -10.27 2.18
C ILE A 163 -1.67 -9.94 3.67
N LYS A 164 -0.67 -9.14 4.09
CA LYS A 164 -0.47 -8.73 5.50
C LYS A 164 -0.92 -7.30 5.79
N ALA A 165 -1.07 -6.47 4.77
CA ALA A 165 -1.61 -5.12 4.88
C ALA A 165 -2.26 -4.70 3.56
N ALA A 166 -3.25 -3.81 3.63
CA ALA A 166 -3.97 -3.31 2.47
C ALA A 166 -4.17 -1.78 2.55
N ILE A 167 -4.04 -1.12 1.40
CA ILE A 167 -4.47 0.27 1.23
C ILE A 167 -5.41 0.35 0.03
N ALA A 168 -6.63 0.84 0.25
CA ALA A 168 -7.60 1.06 -0.81
C ALA A 168 -7.75 2.58 -1.07
N LEU A 169 -7.54 2.98 -2.32
CA LEU A 169 -7.56 4.37 -2.78
C LEU A 169 -8.89 4.62 -3.50
N ALA A 170 -9.77 5.47 -2.96
CA ALA A 170 -11.09 5.74 -3.52
C ALA A 170 -11.75 4.45 -4.07
N PRO A 171 -11.90 3.40 -3.24
CA PRO A 171 -12.25 2.06 -3.71
C PRO A 171 -13.65 1.99 -4.30
N TRP A 172 -13.80 1.17 -5.33
CA TRP A 172 -15.08 0.82 -5.93
C TRP A 172 -15.29 -0.69 -5.94
N ASN A 173 -16.46 -1.15 -5.51
CA ASN A 173 -16.89 -2.53 -5.70
C ASN A 173 -18.41 -2.58 -5.74
N SER A 174 -18.97 -3.51 -6.49
CA SER A 174 -20.42 -3.76 -6.55
C SER A 174 -20.95 -4.61 -5.40
N SER A 175 -20.05 -5.25 -4.63
CA SER A 175 -20.38 -6.10 -3.49
C SER A 175 -19.44 -5.83 -2.31
N ILE A 176 -20.01 -5.80 -1.11
CA ILE A 176 -19.30 -5.67 0.17
C ILE A 176 -19.45 -6.90 1.06
N ASN A 177 -20.06 -7.97 0.55
CA ASN A 177 -20.50 -9.09 1.38
C ASN A 177 -19.35 -9.77 2.11
N ASP A 178 -18.19 -9.87 1.49
CA ASP A 178 -17.03 -10.56 2.03
C ASP A 178 -16.13 -9.69 2.92
N PHE A 179 -16.34 -8.37 2.96
CA PHE A 179 -15.46 -7.46 3.70
C PHE A 179 -15.56 -7.63 5.23
N ASN A 180 -16.61 -8.27 5.73
CA ASN A 180 -16.69 -8.67 7.13
C ASN A 180 -15.71 -9.80 7.51
N ARG A 181 -15.03 -10.41 6.54
CA ARG A 181 -14.00 -11.42 6.77
C ARG A 181 -12.59 -10.82 6.81
N ILE A 182 -12.43 -9.52 6.52
CA ILE A 182 -11.12 -8.88 6.51
C ILE A 182 -10.52 -8.88 7.92
N GLN A 183 -9.40 -9.60 8.07
CA GLN A 183 -8.59 -9.63 9.29
C GLN A 183 -7.23 -8.95 9.09
N VAL A 184 -6.99 -8.46 7.89
CA VAL A 184 -5.77 -7.79 7.46
C VAL A 184 -5.86 -6.31 7.80
N PRO A 185 -4.83 -5.70 8.42
CA PRO A 185 -4.79 -4.26 8.63
C PRO A 185 -5.10 -3.49 7.34
N THR A 186 -6.12 -2.66 7.35
CA THR A 186 -6.68 -2.03 6.15
C THR A 186 -6.86 -0.52 6.32
N LEU A 187 -6.20 0.25 5.44
CA LEU A 187 -6.32 1.70 5.32
C LEU A 187 -7.16 2.04 4.08
N ILE A 188 -8.14 2.91 4.25
CA ILE A 188 -8.94 3.45 3.13
C ILE A 188 -8.72 4.95 3.03
N PHE A 189 -8.30 5.41 1.85
CA PHE A 189 -8.35 6.81 1.46
C PHE A 189 -9.61 7.06 0.65
N ALA A 190 -10.42 8.01 1.08
CA ALA A 190 -11.62 8.46 0.39
C ALA A 190 -11.43 9.87 -0.17
N CYS A 191 -12.18 10.23 -1.18
CA CYS A 191 -12.15 11.54 -1.83
C CYS A 191 -13.53 12.18 -1.69
N GLN A 192 -13.63 13.32 -0.99
CA GLN A 192 -14.90 13.90 -0.52
C GLN A 192 -15.91 14.18 -1.64
N LEU A 193 -15.44 14.64 -2.80
CA LEU A 193 -16.28 14.97 -3.96
C LEU A 193 -16.20 13.92 -5.07
N ASP A 194 -15.92 12.68 -4.71
CA ASP A 194 -15.86 11.57 -5.66
C ASP A 194 -17.24 11.29 -6.25
N ALA A 195 -17.41 11.59 -7.55
CA ALA A 195 -18.64 11.37 -8.29
C ALA A 195 -18.69 9.99 -9.00
N ILE A 196 -17.56 9.26 -9.05
CA ILE A 196 -17.43 7.96 -9.72
C ILE A 196 -17.60 6.81 -8.72
N ALA A 197 -16.95 6.91 -7.58
CA ALA A 197 -17.11 6.00 -6.44
C ALA A 197 -17.54 6.80 -5.19
N PRO A 198 -18.78 7.31 -5.15
CA PRO A 198 -19.24 8.15 -4.05
C PRO A 198 -18.95 7.52 -2.69
N VAL A 199 -18.37 8.32 -1.79
CA VAL A 199 -17.90 7.85 -0.47
C VAL A 199 -19.01 7.15 0.30
N ALA A 200 -20.22 7.68 0.25
CA ALA A 200 -21.39 7.11 0.94
C ALA A 200 -21.85 5.75 0.40
N LEU A 201 -21.47 5.40 -0.84
CA LEU A 201 -21.85 4.14 -1.48
C LEU A 201 -20.73 3.11 -1.51
N HIS A 202 -19.47 3.55 -1.35
CA HIS A 202 -18.30 2.70 -1.48
C HIS A 202 -17.37 2.78 -0.25
N ALA A 203 -16.47 3.73 -0.18
CA ALA A 203 -15.42 3.77 0.84
C ALA A 203 -15.96 3.69 2.28
N SER A 204 -17.02 4.45 2.60
CA SER A 204 -17.60 4.47 3.95
C SER A 204 -18.27 3.15 4.33
N PRO A 205 -19.19 2.57 3.53
CA PRO A 205 -19.72 1.23 3.81
C PRO A 205 -18.64 0.14 3.85
N PHE A 206 -17.59 0.23 3.02
CA PHE A 206 -16.50 -0.75 3.04
C PHE A 206 -15.76 -0.70 4.38
N TYR A 207 -15.39 0.49 4.85
CA TYR A 207 -14.79 0.67 6.16
C TYR A 207 -15.67 0.12 7.29
N ASN A 208 -16.95 0.44 7.25
CA ASN A 208 -17.90 -0.01 8.28
C ASN A 208 -18.07 -1.54 8.29
N ARG A 209 -17.91 -2.19 7.12
CA ARG A 209 -18.03 -3.66 7.00
C ARG A 209 -16.83 -4.41 7.54
N ILE A 210 -15.64 -3.81 7.53
CA ILE A 210 -14.44 -4.40 8.14
C ILE A 210 -14.67 -4.52 9.65
N PRO A 211 -14.39 -5.69 10.27
CA PRO A 211 -14.59 -5.88 11.71
C PRO A 211 -13.80 -4.88 12.56
N ASN A 212 -14.34 -4.48 13.70
CA ASN A 212 -13.66 -3.59 14.64
C ASN A 212 -12.46 -4.27 15.36
N THR A 213 -12.35 -5.58 15.27
CA THR A 213 -11.20 -6.36 15.76
C THR A 213 -10.01 -6.30 14.79
N THR A 214 -10.22 -5.82 13.57
CA THR A 214 -9.17 -5.63 12.57
C THR A 214 -8.64 -4.20 12.66
N PRO A 215 -7.31 -3.99 12.72
CA PRO A 215 -6.74 -2.65 12.59
C PRO A 215 -7.22 -1.98 11.30
N LYS A 216 -7.89 -0.83 11.42
CA LYS A 216 -8.44 -0.12 10.27
C LYS A 216 -8.41 1.38 10.44
N ALA A 217 -8.17 2.09 9.36
CA ALA A 217 -8.20 3.55 9.30
C ALA A 217 -8.88 4.04 8.02
N PHE A 218 -9.45 5.24 8.11
CA PHE A 218 -10.15 5.90 7.04
C PHE A 218 -9.80 7.39 7.05
N PHE A 219 -9.30 7.90 5.93
CA PHE A 219 -9.00 9.31 5.73
C PHE A 219 -9.73 9.81 4.50
N GLU A 220 -10.60 10.79 4.66
CA GLU A 220 -11.27 11.46 3.55
C GLU A 220 -10.56 12.77 3.21
N MET A 221 -10.14 12.92 1.95
CA MET A 221 -9.46 14.11 1.44
C MET A 221 -10.48 15.20 1.11
N THR A 222 -10.36 16.35 1.76
CA THR A 222 -11.24 17.51 1.60
C THR A 222 -11.28 17.99 0.14
N GLY A 223 -12.47 18.04 -0.46
CA GLY A 223 -12.66 18.56 -1.82
C GLY A 223 -12.06 17.69 -2.93
N GLY A 224 -11.55 16.50 -2.59
CA GLY A 224 -10.92 15.60 -3.56
C GLY A 224 -11.92 14.93 -4.50
N ASP A 225 -11.57 14.85 -5.77
CA ASP A 225 -12.25 14.05 -6.78
C ASP A 225 -11.74 12.60 -6.77
N HIS A 226 -12.24 11.76 -7.70
CA HIS A 226 -11.91 10.33 -7.76
C HIS A 226 -10.40 10.01 -7.82
N TRP A 227 -9.56 10.95 -8.25
CA TRP A 227 -8.09 10.80 -8.38
C TRP A 227 -7.30 11.32 -7.17
N CYS A 228 -7.98 11.85 -6.16
CA CYS A 228 -7.34 12.52 -5.02
C CYS A 228 -6.28 11.66 -4.33
N ALA A 229 -6.49 10.34 -4.26
CA ALA A 229 -5.61 9.41 -3.54
C ALA A 229 -4.48 8.81 -4.39
N ASN A 230 -4.36 9.21 -5.66
CA ASN A 230 -3.35 8.65 -6.57
C ASN A 230 -1.95 9.28 -6.41
N GLY A 231 -1.85 10.43 -5.74
CA GLY A 231 -0.61 11.18 -5.58
C GLY A 231 -0.35 12.16 -6.73
N GLY A 232 0.78 12.87 -6.66
CA GLY A 232 1.12 13.89 -7.64
C GLY A 232 0.23 15.14 -7.58
N ASN A 233 -0.41 15.40 -6.45
CA ASN A 233 -1.37 16.48 -6.23
C ASN A 233 -1.18 17.13 -4.86
N ILE A 234 -2.10 18.00 -4.44
CA ILE A 234 -2.02 18.71 -3.14
C ILE A 234 -2.09 17.79 -1.93
N TYR A 235 -2.60 16.57 -2.07
CA TYR A 235 -2.72 15.59 -1.00
C TYR A 235 -1.46 14.74 -0.82
N SER A 236 -0.48 14.82 -1.73
CA SER A 236 0.68 13.91 -1.80
C SER A 236 1.45 13.79 -0.49
N ALA A 237 1.63 14.91 0.24
CA ALA A 237 2.32 14.90 1.53
C ALA A 237 1.59 14.01 2.54
N LEU A 238 0.27 14.16 2.67
CA LEU A 238 -0.55 13.38 3.60
C LEU A 238 -0.71 11.92 3.17
N LEU A 239 -0.94 11.67 1.88
CA LEU A 239 -1.02 10.32 1.33
C LEU A 239 0.27 9.55 1.63
N GLY A 240 1.42 10.17 1.39
CA GLY A 240 2.72 9.59 1.71
C GLY A 240 2.89 9.34 3.20
N LYS A 241 2.58 10.34 4.04
CA LYS A 241 2.67 10.22 5.50
C LYS A 241 1.87 9.03 6.02
N TYR A 242 0.60 8.96 5.68
CA TYR A 242 -0.27 7.90 6.22
C TYR A 242 -0.03 6.55 5.53
N GLY A 243 0.19 6.52 4.22
CA GLY A 243 0.45 5.28 3.50
C GLY A 243 1.75 4.61 3.90
N VAL A 244 2.83 5.39 3.99
CA VAL A 244 4.13 4.89 4.48
C VAL A 244 4.02 4.41 5.92
N SER A 245 3.41 5.22 6.81
CA SER A 245 3.25 4.85 8.22
C SER A 245 2.45 3.56 8.38
N TRP A 246 1.40 3.36 7.58
CA TRP A 246 0.60 2.14 7.58
C TRP A 246 1.42 0.91 7.21
N MET A 247 2.17 0.99 6.11
CA MET A 247 3.00 -0.12 5.66
C MET A 247 4.16 -0.40 6.61
N LYS A 248 4.80 0.63 7.15
CA LYS A 248 5.86 0.46 8.15
C LYS A 248 5.35 -0.22 9.43
N LEU A 249 4.23 0.24 9.96
CA LEU A 249 3.66 -0.33 11.17
C LEU A 249 3.25 -1.79 10.99
N HIS A 250 2.57 -2.12 9.88
CA HIS A 250 1.92 -3.42 9.73
C HIS A 250 2.72 -4.46 8.93
N LEU A 251 3.68 -4.04 8.10
CA LEU A 251 4.60 -4.97 7.42
C LEU A 251 5.93 -5.10 8.15
N ASP A 252 6.49 -3.98 8.60
CA ASP A 252 7.79 -3.95 9.26
C ASP A 252 7.69 -4.05 10.79
N GLN A 253 6.48 -4.06 11.34
CA GLN A 253 6.23 -4.05 12.80
C GLN A 253 6.94 -2.88 13.50
N ASP A 254 7.11 -1.76 12.77
CA ASP A 254 7.83 -0.59 13.25
C ASP A 254 6.90 0.34 14.02
N THR A 255 6.85 0.17 15.32
CA THR A 255 5.94 0.92 16.21
C THR A 255 6.26 2.41 16.30
N ARG A 256 7.42 2.88 15.80
CA ARG A 256 7.75 4.31 15.72
C ARG A 256 6.76 5.09 14.83
N TYR A 257 6.06 4.39 13.92
CA TYR A 257 5.10 4.97 12.98
C TYR A 257 3.67 5.06 13.52
N ALA A 258 3.33 4.36 14.59
CA ALA A 258 1.99 4.37 15.19
C ALA A 258 1.50 5.79 15.61
N PRO A 259 2.34 6.67 16.18
CA PRO A 259 1.90 8.02 16.57
C PRO A 259 1.42 8.89 15.41
N PHE A 260 1.83 8.61 14.16
CA PHE A 260 1.40 9.35 12.98
C PHE A 260 0.05 8.89 12.43
N LEU A 261 -0.47 7.77 12.89
CA LEU A 261 -1.75 7.19 12.49
C LEU A 261 -2.85 7.41 13.52
N CYS A 262 -2.47 7.63 14.77
CA CYS A 262 -3.37 7.74 15.92
C CYS A 262 -3.24 9.12 16.57
N GLY A 263 -4.34 9.57 17.21
CA GLY A 263 -4.36 10.84 17.94
C GLY A 263 -5.30 11.88 17.34
N PRO A 264 -5.48 13.04 18.01
CA PRO A 264 -6.48 14.02 17.62
C PRO A 264 -6.06 14.95 16.47
N ASN A 265 -4.80 14.95 16.05
CA ASN A 265 -4.24 15.92 15.11
C ASN A 265 -4.84 15.85 13.70
N HIS A 266 -5.43 14.71 13.33
CA HIS A 266 -6.07 14.55 12.02
C HIS A 266 -7.29 15.45 11.82
N ALA A 267 -8.07 15.69 12.90
CA ALA A 267 -9.24 16.55 12.85
C ALA A 267 -8.89 18.04 12.61
N ALA A 268 -7.67 18.45 12.92
CA ALA A 268 -7.16 19.81 12.69
C ALA A 268 -6.49 19.99 11.32
N GLN A 269 -6.33 18.90 10.54
CA GLN A 269 -5.68 18.95 9.23
C GLN A 269 -6.67 19.44 8.16
N PRO A 270 -6.44 20.61 7.51
CA PRO A 270 -7.42 21.20 6.57
C PRO A 270 -7.75 20.34 5.36
N LEU A 271 -6.81 19.50 4.95
CA LEU A 271 -6.99 18.61 3.80
C LEU A 271 -7.65 17.27 4.16
N ILE A 272 -8.05 17.08 5.42
CA ILE A 272 -8.80 15.90 5.88
C ILE A 272 -10.18 16.35 6.33
N SER A 273 -11.23 15.93 5.64
CA SER A 273 -12.62 16.23 6.00
C SER A 273 -13.20 15.22 7.00
N GLU A 274 -12.70 13.97 6.99
CA GLU A 274 -13.10 12.95 7.94
C GLU A 274 -11.94 11.99 8.23
N TYR A 275 -11.78 11.64 9.51
CA TYR A 275 -10.90 10.58 9.99
C TYR A 275 -11.67 9.59 10.84
N ARG A 276 -11.46 8.31 10.59
CA ARG A 276 -11.92 7.20 11.46
C ARG A 276 -10.76 6.22 11.65
N GLY A 277 -10.66 5.65 12.82
CA GLY A 277 -9.69 4.62 13.14
C GLY A 277 -10.03 3.92 14.45
N ASN A 278 -9.53 2.73 14.64
CA ASN A 278 -9.73 1.95 15.85
C ASN A 278 -8.43 1.78 16.67
N CYS A 279 -7.61 2.84 16.68
CA CYS A 279 -6.41 2.91 17.52
C CYS A 279 -6.67 2.50 18.99
N PRO A 280 -5.64 1.97 19.70
CA PRO A 280 -4.26 1.73 19.24
C PRO A 280 -4.16 0.49 18.34
N TYR A 281 -3.14 0.49 17.45
CA TYR A 281 -2.84 -0.63 16.58
C TYR A 281 -1.73 -1.51 17.12
#